data_622e5bd106da4a91295d5de413127666
#
_entry.id   622e5bd106da4a91295d5de413127666
#
_cell.length_a   1.000
_cell.length_b   1.000
_cell.length_c   1.000
_cell.angle_alpha   90.00
_cell.angle_beta   90.00
_cell.angle_gamma   90.00
#
_symmetry.space_group_name_H-M   'P 1'
#
loop_
_entity.id
_entity.type
_entity.pdbx_description
1 polymer ?
#
loop_
_entity_poly.entity_id
_entity_poly.type
_entity_poly.pdbx_seq_one_letter_code
_entity_poly.pdbx_strand_id
1 'polypeptide(L)'
;MGRLLAIDGLNIVRRVYEASPEPDSDLKAEIALRHALSSFRNLITDHQPTHVLPAFDFGGATWRHQLYAGYREGRAPMPGVLREALPEFYQRLAGFGLRVVSLPDVEADDVIGTVVLRWLAEDRGAAVVATTDKDLHCLVAQGALVWDHFKSEWHDHAWCEKKWGVPPEQLPDLLALMGDATDSIPGVSKVGLKTAAKLLRTYGTLDAIMAGAGILKDTLGETLRKEREMLYLSRQLVQLKTDVRVGVSWNMLAWESA
;
A
#
# COMPACT_ATOMS: atom_id res chain seq x y z
N MET A 1 14.73 -2.77 22.04
CA MET A 1 14.52 -2.35 20.66
C MET A 1 13.05 -2.01 20.50
N GLY A 2 12.76 -0.93 19.75
CA GLY A 2 11.39 -0.51 19.49
C GLY A 2 10.68 -1.44 18.49
N ARG A 3 9.37 -1.27 18.39
CA ARG A 3 8.54 -1.88 17.34
C ARG A 3 7.56 -0.85 16.82
N LEU A 4 7.66 -0.54 15.53
CA LEU A 4 6.69 0.29 14.82
C LEU A 4 5.57 -0.60 14.28
N LEU A 5 4.32 -0.19 14.50
CA LEU A 5 3.14 -0.73 13.83
C LEU A 5 2.56 0.37 12.94
N ALA A 6 2.75 0.24 11.63
CA ALA A 6 2.09 1.08 10.64
C ALA A 6 0.79 0.42 10.19
N ILE A 7 -0.31 1.14 10.28
CA ILE A 7 -1.65 0.64 9.97
C ILE A 7 -2.19 1.41 8.76
N ASP A 8 -2.47 0.67 7.70
CA ASP A 8 -3.23 1.18 6.56
C ASP A 8 -4.72 1.30 6.96
N GLY A 9 -5.08 2.49 7.42
CA GLY A 9 -6.35 2.71 8.09
C GLY A 9 -7.56 2.52 7.19
N LEU A 10 -7.52 3.05 5.95
CA LEU A 10 -8.63 2.88 5.02
C LEU A 10 -8.75 1.45 4.50
N ASN A 11 -7.66 0.71 4.37
CA ASN A 11 -7.69 -0.70 4.02
C ASN A 11 -8.52 -1.50 5.04
N ILE A 12 -8.28 -1.27 6.34
CA ILE A 12 -9.06 -1.93 7.39
C ILE A 12 -10.52 -1.46 7.38
N VAL A 13 -10.76 -0.16 7.39
CA VAL A 13 -12.11 0.41 7.47
C VAL A 13 -12.97 -0.05 6.29
N ARG A 14 -12.45 0.05 5.07
CA ARG A 14 -13.19 -0.36 3.87
C ARG A 14 -13.49 -1.85 3.84
N ARG A 15 -12.52 -2.69 4.18
CA ARG A 15 -12.73 -4.14 4.21
C ARG A 15 -13.80 -4.56 5.22
N VAL A 16 -13.80 -3.94 6.40
CA VAL A 16 -14.85 -4.19 7.40
C VAL A 16 -16.21 -3.71 6.91
N TYR A 17 -16.27 -2.53 6.28
CA TYR A 17 -17.51 -1.98 5.73
C TYR A 17 -18.07 -2.84 4.59
N GLU A 18 -17.22 -3.24 3.65
CA GLU A 18 -17.59 -4.03 2.47
C GLU A 18 -17.96 -5.49 2.83
N ALA A 19 -17.43 -6.02 3.94
CA ALA A 19 -17.80 -7.35 4.45
C ALA A 19 -19.25 -7.43 4.99
N SER A 20 -19.86 -6.31 5.33
CA SER A 20 -21.24 -6.27 5.77
C SER A 20 -22.19 -6.35 4.57
N PRO A 21 -23.18 -7.29 4.56
CA PRO A 21 -24.16 -7.42 3.48
C PRO A 21 -25.23 -6.34 3.52
N GLU A 22 -25.28 -5.53 4.60
CA GLU A 22 -26.28 -4.49 4.77
C GLU A 22 -26.17 -3.40 3.71
N PRO A 23 -27.28 -2.78 3.28
CA PRO A 23 -27.25 -1.63 2.39
C PRO A 23 -26.55 -0.45 3.04
N ASP A 24 -26.00 0.44 2.22
CA ASP A 24 -25.31 1.64 2.70
C ASP A 24 -26.25 2.49 3.55
N SER A 25 -25.84 2.75 4.79
CA SER A 25 -26.57 3.50 5.80
C SER A 25 -25.64 3.99 6.90
N ASP A 26 -26.09 4.98 7.67
CA ASP A 26 -25.36 5.48 8.84
C ASP A 26 -25.13 4.35 9.86
N LEU A 27 -26.12 3.47 10.05
CA LEU A 27 -26.00 2.32 10.95
C LEU A 27 -24.89 1.35 10.48
N LYS A 28 -24.83 1.07 9.17
CA LYS A 28 -23.75 0.23 8.60
C LYS A 28 -22.39 0.87 8.84
N ALA A 29 -22.27 2.20 8.59
CA ALA A 29 -21.04 2.93 8.82
C ALA A 29 -20.63 2.87 10.30
N GLU A 30 -21.54 3.13 11.22
CA GLU A 30 -21.30 3.06 12.68
C GLU A 30 -20.81 1.67 13.11
N ILE A 31 -21.48 0.61 12.66
CA ILE A 31 -21.11 -0.78 12.97
C ILE A 31 -19.70 -1.09 12.41
N ALA A 32 -19.43 -0.71 11.16
CA ALA A 32 -18.15 -0.94 10.52
C ALA A 32 -17.02 -0.21 11.25
N LEU A 33 -17.21 1.06 11.63
CA LEU A 33 -16.20 1.83 12.36
C LEU A 33 -15.94 1.29 13.77
N ARG A 34 -16.96 0.75 14.43
CA ARG A 34 -16.78 0.05 15.71
C ARG A 34 -15.96 -1.22 15.57
N HIS A 35 -16.21 -2.01 14.53
CA HIS A 35 -15.41 -3.21 14.24
C HIS A 35 -13.98 -2.83 13.79
N ALA A 36 -13.82 -1.77 12.98
CA ALA A 36 -12.51 -1.25 12.64
C ALA A 36 -11.71 -0.83 13.89
N LEU A 37 -12.33 -0.14 14.84
CA LEU A 37 -11.69 0.21 16.12
C LEU A 37 -11.25 -1.04 16.89
N SER A 38 -12.06 -2.09 16.89
CA SER A 38 -11.68 -3.38 17.49
C SER A 38 -10.49 -4.00 16.77
N SER A 39 -10.43 -3.91 15.42
CA SER A 39 -9.27 -4.36 14.64
C SER A 39 -7.98 -3.59 15.02
N PHE A 40 -8.07 -2.27 15.20
CA PHE A 40 -6.91 -1.47 15.66
C PHE A 40 -6.43 -1.92 17.05
N ARG A 41 -7.36 -2.17 17.98
CA ARG A 41 -7.03 -2.67 19.33
C ARG A 41 -6.37 -4.04 19.27
N ASN A 42 -6.92 -4.97 18.46
CA ASN A 42 -6.35 -6.30 18.30
C ASN A 42 -4.94 -6.23 17.71
N LEU A 43 -4.72 -5.42 16.67
CA LEU A 43 -3.40 -5.21 16.08
C LEU A 43 -2.38 -4.71 17.12
N ILE A 44 -2.78 -3.78 17.99
CA ILE A 44 -1.90 -3.28 19.05
C ILE A 44 -1.63 -4.36 20.10
N THR A 45 -2.66 -5.12 20.50
CA THR A 45 -2.53 -6.22 21.45
C THR A 45 -1.63 -7.33 20.91
N ASP A 46 -1.83 -7.72 19.64
CA ASP A 46 -1.12 -8.85 19.04
C ASP A 46 0.36 -8.53 18.76
N HIS A 47 0.63 -7.29 18.32
CA HIS A 47 1.97 -6.87 17.93
C HIS A 47 2.74 -6.14 19.01
N GLN A 48 2.09 -5.70 20.11
CA GLN A 48 2.71 -4.98 21.23
C GLN A 48 3.73 -3.91 20.78
N PRO A 49 3.30 -2.92 19.98
CA PRO A 49 4.18 -1.91 19.44
C PRO A 49 4.62 -0.91 20.52
N THR A 50 5.78 -0.30 20.31
CA THR A 50 6.21 0.90 21.05
C THR A 50 5.81 2.20 20.32
N HIS A 51 5.47 2.09 19.02
CA HIS A 51 5.06 3.23 18.21
C HIS A 51 3.97 2.76 17.24
N VAL A 52 2.95 3.58 17.06
CA VAL A 52 1.82 3.27 16.15
C VAL A 52 1.63 4.42 15.16
N LEU A 53 1.58 4.08 13.87
CA LEU A 53 1.28 5.00 12.77
C LEU A 53 -0.04 4.59 12.11
N PRO A 54 -1.19 5.15 12.49
CA PRO A 54 -2.42 5.02 11.74
C PRO A 54 -2.39 5.99 10.55
N ALA A 55 -2.16 5.49 9.35
CA ALA A 55 -2.13 6.29 8.12
C ALA A 55 -3.47 6.20 7.37
N PHE A 56 -3.95 7.33 6.88
CA PHE A 56 -5.19 7.44 6.14
C PHE A 56 -5.02 8.34 4.93
N ASP A 57 -5.68 8.00 3.82
CA ASP A 57 -5.78 8.92 2.70
C ASP A 57 -6.54 10.19 3.11
N PHE A 58 -6.03 11.33 2.71
CA PHE A 58 -6.70 12.62 2.96
C PHE A 58 -7.95 12.79 2.09
N GLY A 59 -7.96 12.12 0.94
CA GLY A 59 -8.97 12.28 -0.09
C GLY A 59 -8.61 13.35 -1.11
N GLY A 60 -9.26 13.30 -2.26
CA GLY A 60 -8.96 14.19 -3.37
C GLY A 60 -7.85 13.70 -4.29
N ALA A 61 -7.38 14.58 -5.18
CA ALA A 61 -6.30 14.27 -6.10
C ALA A 61 -4.96 14.21 -5.38
N THR A 62 -4.12 13.25 -5.79
CA THR A 62 -2.76 13.07 -5.30
C THR A 62 -1.75 13.36 -6.39
N TRP A 63 -0.46 13.33 -6.08
CA TRP A 63 0.59 13.49 -7.08
C TRP A 63 0.48 12.47 -8.22
N ARG A 64 -0.09 11.26 -7.98
CA ARG A 64 -0.34 10.25 -9.02
C ARG A 64 -1.39 10.72 -10.02
N HIS A 65 -2.43 11.41 -9.58
CA HIS A 65 -3.42 12.03 -10.47
C HIS A 65 -2.84 13.18 -11.30
N GLN A 66 -1.89 13.94 -10.73
CA GLN A 66 -1.18 14.99 -11.46
C GLN A 66 -0.26 14.40 -12.54
N LEU A 67 0.33 13.23 -12.26
CA LEU A 67 1.19 12.52 -13.20
C LEU A 67 0.40 11.83 -14.32
N TYR A 68 -0.75 11.24 -13.98
CA TYR A 68 -1.59 10.51 -14.92
C TYR A 68 -3.09 10.72 -14.61
N ALA A 69 -3.78 11.42 -15.49
CA ALA A 69 -5.19 11.78 -15.29
C ALA A 69 -6.13 10.56 -15.20
N GLY A 70 -5.76 9.43 -15.83
CA GLY A 70 -6.50 8.18 -15.77
C GLY A 70 -6.29 7.37 -14.48
N TYR A 71 -5.43 7.83 -13.56
CA TYR A 71 -5.18 7.12 -12.31
C TYR A 71 -6.46 7.01 -11.47
N ARG A 72 -6.82 5.79 -11.09
CA ARG A 72 -8.06 5.46 -10.33
C ARG A 72 -9.37 5.92 -10.98
N GLU A 73 -9.40 6.23 -12.29
CA GLU A 73 -10.60 6.72 -12.99
C GLU A 73 -11.78 5.74 -12.88
N GLY A 74 -11.51 4.43 -12.92
CA GLY A 74 -12.52 3.37 -12.80
C GLY A 74 -12.84 2.94 -11.38
N ARG A 75 -12.18 3.51 -10.34
CA ARG A 75 -12.36 3.08 -8.96
C ARG A 75 -13.67 3.61 -8.38
N ALA A 76 -14.50 2.72 -7.84
CA ALA A 76 -15.70 3.12 -7.14
C ALA A 76 -15.34 4.05 -5.96
N PRO A 77 -16.01 5.20 -5.82
CA PRO A 77 -15.77 6.12 -4.72
C PRO A 77 -16.11 5.46 -3.38
N MET A 78 -15.54 5.99 -2.31
CA MET A 78 -15.94 5.60 -0.96
C MET A 78 -17.42 5.97 -0.76
N PRO A 79 -18.26 5.06 -0.19
CA PRO A 79 -19.64 5.39 0.17
C PRO A 79 -19.73 6.67 0.98
N GLY A 80 -20.69 7.55 0.62
CA GLY A 80 -20.85 8.86 1.24
C GLY A 80 -21.02 8.78 2.76
N VAL A 81 -21.89 7.89 3.22
CA VAL A 81 -22.13 7.65 4.65
C VAL A 81 -20.87 7.22 5.42
N LEU A 82 -20.03 6.40 4.81
CA LEU A 82 -18.75 6.01 5.43
C LEU A 82 -17.76 7.18 5.50
N ARG A 83 -17.66 7.96 4.42
CA ARG A 83 -16.79 9.13 4.36
C ARG A 83 -17.17 10.19 5.40
N GLU A 84 -18.48 10.43 5.56
CA GLU A 84 -19.02 11.40 6.52
C GLU A 84 -18.79 10.96 7.97
N ALA A 85 -18.72 9.67 8.23
CA ALA A 85 -18.45 9.12 9.56
C ALA A 85 -16.97 9.08 9.95
N LEU A 86 -16.01 9.21 9.00
CA LEU A 86 -14.57 9.12 9.28
C LEU A 86 -14.07 10.17 10.29
N PRO A 87 -14.50 11.45 10.26
CA PRO A 87 -14.03 12.44 11.25
C PRO A 87 -14.29 12.02 12.69
N GLU A 88 -15.47 11.45 12.97
CA GLU A 88 -15.77 10.92 14.29
C GLU A 88 -14.91 9.70 14.64
N PHE A 89 -14.65 8.83 13.67
CA PHE A 89 -13.74 7.71 13.86
C PHE A 89 -12.33 8.16 14.21
N TYR A 90 -11.82 9.21 13.57
CA TYR A 90 -10.52 9.80 13.92
C TYR A 90 -10.49 10.34 15.35
N GLN A 91 -11.59 10.95 15.81
CA GLN A 91 -11.71 11.38 17.21
C GLN A 91 -11.71 10.19 18.17
N ARG A 92 -12.38 9.08 17.82
CA ARG A 92 -12.35 7.84 18.62
C ARG A 92 -10.95 7.24 18.70
N LEU A 93 -10.19 7.24 17.58
CA LEU A 93 -8.79 6.82 17.56
C LEU A 93 -7.93 7.73 18.43
N ALA A 94 -8.11 9.06 18.35
CA ALA A 94 -7.42 10.02 19.20
C ALA A 94 -7.75 9.83 20.68
N GLY A 95 -9.01 9.57 21.03
CA GLY A 95 -9.44 9.21 22.40
C GLY A 95 -8.83 7.91 22.90
N PHE A 96 -8.43 7.03 21.98
CA PHE A 96 -7.68 5.79 22.29
C PHE A 96 -6.17 6.03 22.34
N GLY A 97 -5.68 7.26 22.17
CA GLY A 97 -4.26 7.61 22.22
C GLY A 97 -3.53 7.49 20.87
N LEU A 98 -4.24 7.24 19.77
CA LEU A 98 -3.67 7.08 18.44
C LEU A 98 -3.74 8.40 17.65
N ARG A 99 -2.61 8.82 17.11
CA ARG A 99 -2.52 9.99 16.25
C ARG A 99 -2.69 9.60 14.79
N VAL A 100 -3.85 9.88 14.22
CA VAL A 100 -4.10 9.69 12.78
C VAL A 100 -3.19 10.61 11.97
N VAL A 101 -2.54 10.04 10.96
CA VAL A 101 -1.72 10.76 9.99
C VAL A 101 -2.40 10.68 8.62
N SER A 102 -2.72 11.85 8.09
CA SER A 102 -3.36 12.02 6.79
C SER A 102 -2.88 13.32 6.18
N LEU A 103 -2.39 13.30 4.96
CA LEU A 103 -1.73 14.43 4.32
C LEU A 103 -2.36 14.73 2.95
N PRO A 104 -2.56 16.01 2.59
CA PRO A 104 -3.00 16.34 1.24
C PRO A 104 -1.96 15.94 0.19
N ASP A 105 -2.42 15.69 -1.02
CA ASP A 105 -1.62 15.40 -2.22
C ASP A 105 -0.78 14.11 -2.20
N VAL A 106 -0.80 13.34 -1.10
CA VAL A 106 -0.11 12.05 -0.96
C VAL A 106 -1.09 10.98 -0.46
N GLU A 107 -0.75 9.72 -0.70
CA GLU A 107 -1.54 8.57 -0.25
C GLU A 107 -0.98 8.01 1.06
N ALA A 108 -1.83 7.29 1.78
CA ALA A 108 -1.44 6.60 3.02
C ALA A 108 -0.23 5.69 2.80
N ASP A 109 -0.13 5.04 1.64
CA ASP A 109 0.97 4.16 1.27
C ASP A 109 2.32 4.89 1.21
N ASP A 110 2.34 6.13 0.69
CA ASP A 110 3.55 6.96 0.63
C ASP A 110 3.98 7.38 2.05
N VAL A 111 2.99 7.69 2.92
CA VAL A 111 3.23 7.99 4.34
C VAL A 111 3.81 6.77 5.06
N ILE A 112 3.19 5.60 4.88
CA ILE A 112 3.66 4.33 5.46
C ILE A 112 5.07 4.01 4.98
N GLY A 113 5.29 4.03 3.66
CA GLY A 113 6.59 3.78 3.05
C GLY A 113 7.68 4.69 3.62
N THR A 114 7.41 6.00 3.68
CA THR A 114 8.36 6.98 4.22
C THR A 114 8.72 6.71 5.68
N VAL A 115 7.72 6.50 6.54
CA VAL A 115 7.94 6.34 7.99
C VAL A 115 8.58 4.99 8.31
N VAL A 116 8.15 3.92 7.65
CA VAL A 116 8.71 2.57 7.83
C VAL A 116 10.17 2.52 7.41
N LEU A 117 10.50 3.06 6.22
CA LEU A 117 11.89 3.07 5.75
C LEU A 117 12.79 3.92 6.63
N ARG A 118 12.30 5.07 7.09
CA ARG A 118 13.04 5.90 8.05
C ARG A 118 13.27 5.19 9.38
N TRP A 119 12.26 4.47 9.91
CA TRP A 119 12.38 3.68 11.14
C TRP A 119 13.47 2.62 11.03
N LEU A 120 13.49 1.89 9.92
CA LEU A 120 14.47 0.85 9.64
C LEU A 120 15.87 1.43 9.42
N ALA A 121 15.98 2.53 8.67
CA ALA A 121 17.27 3.20 8.41
C ALA A 121 17.90 3.79 9.69
N GLU A 122 17.10 4.19 10.67
CA GLU A 122 17.57 4.65 11.98
C GLU A 122 17.81 3.50 12.98
N ASP A 123 17.73 2.24 12.54
CA ASP A 123 17.91 1.01 13.33
C ASP A 123 17.12 1.00 14.66
N ARG A 124 15.87 1.46 14.60
CA ARG A 124 15.00 1.59 15.78
C ARG A 124 14.37 0.27 16.23
N GLY A 125 14.47 -0.76 15.41
CA GLY A 125 13.91 -2.09 15.66
C GLY A 125 12.93 -2.53 14.58
N ALA A 126 12.07 -3.50 14.88
CA ALA A 126 11.15 -4.08 13.92
C ALA A 126 10.09 -3.07 13.43
N ALA A 127 9.70 -3.18 12.16
CA ALA A 127 8.56 -2.47 11.60
C ALA A 127 7.54 -3.48 11.07
N VAL A 128 6.30 -3.38 11.55
CA VAL A 128 5.15 -4.15 11.08
C VAL A 128 4.21 -3.24 10.30
N VAL A 129 3.79 -3.66 9.13
CA VAL A 129 2.81 -2.98 8.28
C VAL A 129 1.55 -3.82 8.22
N ALA A 130 0.47 -3.35 8.84
CA ALA A 130 -0.84 -4.01 8.81
C ALA A 130 -1.61 -3.52 7.59
N THR A 131 -1.62 -4.33 6.53
CA THR A 131 -2.30 -4.05 5.27
C THR A 131 -2.57 -5.33 4.48
N THR A 132 -3.48 -5.25 3.52
CA THR A 132 -3.67 -6.26 2.46
C THR A 132 -3.32 -5.71 1.08
N ASP A 133 -2.82 -4.47 1.02
CA ASP A 133 -2.44 -3.84 -0.24
C ASP A 133 -1.13 -4.42 -0.75
N LYS A 134 -1.14 -4.80 -2.02
CA LYS A 134 0.02 -5.40 -2.69
C LYS A 134 1.17 -4.40 -2.88
N ASP A 135 0.83 -3.11 -2.98
CA ASP A 135 1.81 -2.06 -3.28
C ASP A 135 2.78 -1.85 -2.11
N LEU A 136 2.34 -2.17 -0.88
CA LEU A 136 3.17 -2.12 0.33
C LEU A 136 4.05 -3.37 0.54
N HIS A 137 3.85 -4.46 -0.23
CA HIS A 137 4.70 -5.67 -0.10
C HIS A 137 6.15 -5.42 -0.51
N CYS A 138 6.43 -4.38 -1.31
CA CYS A 138 7.82 -4.02 -1.64
C CYS A 138 8.65 -3.62 -0.40
N LEU A 139 8.01 -3.21 0.70
CA LEU A 139 8.67 -2.88 1.96
C LEU A 139 9.32 -4.10 2.63
N VAL A 140 8.86 -5.32 2.30
CA VAL A 140 9.47 -6.58 2.78
C VAL A 140 10.93 -6.68 2.34
N ALA A 141 11.28 -6.20 1.15
CA ALA A 141 12.65 -6.13 0.66
C ALA A 141 13.57 -5.29 1.53
N GLN A 142 13.00 -4.35 2.30
CA GLN A 142 13.74 -3.44 3.18
C GLN A 142 13.74 -3.91 4.65
N GLY A 143 13.18 -5.11 4.92
CA GLY A 143 13.13 -5.70 6.25
C GLY A 143 11.86 -5.40 7.05
N ALA A 144 10.84 -4.79 6.44
CA ALA A 144 9.53 -4.67 7.08
C ALA A 144 8.82 -6.03 7.11
N LEU A 145 7.93 -6.21 8.08
CA LEU A 145 7.05 -7.36 8.20
C LEU A 145 5.63 -6.93 7.79
N VAL A 146 5.04 -7.56 6.80
CA VAL A 146 3.65 -7.26 6.38
C VAL A 146 2.70 -8.26 7.00
N TRP A 147 1.62 -7.76 7.60
CA TRP A 147 0.59 -8.54 8.27
C TRP A 147 -0.78 -8.36 7.64
N ASP A 148 -1.37 -9.45 7.12
CA ASP A 148 -2.79 -9.49 6.76
C ASP A 148 -3.62 -9.77 8.01
N HIS A 149 -4.22 -8.72 8.59
CA HIS A 149 -5.02 -8.80 9.80
C HIS A 149 -6.25 -9.72 9.65
N PHE A 150 -6.85 -9.76 8.46
CA PHE A 150 -8.09 -10.51 8.23
C PHE A 150 -7.87 -12.01 8.06
N LYS A 151 -6.66 -12.39 7.61
CA LYS A 151 -6.27 -13.80 7.48
C LYS A 151 -5.37 -14.27 8.61
N SER A 152 -4.90 -13.35 9.46
CA SER A 152 -3.88 -13.62 10.46
C SER A 152 -2.64 -14.30 9.84
N GLU A 153 -2.14 -13.70 8.75
CA GLU A 153 -1.06 -14.27 7.93
C GLU A 153 0.08 -13.24 7.74
N TRP A 154 1.31 -13.70 7.91
CA TRP A 154 2.50 -12.93 7.55
C TRP A 154 2.78 -13.03 6.05
N HIS A 155 2.97 -11.90 5.42
CA HIS A 155 3.44 -11.81 4.04
C HIS A 155 4.93 -11.48 4.06
N ASP A 156 5.75 -12.51 4.23
CA ASP A 156 7.20 -12.42 4.21
C ASP A 156 7.77 -12.57 2.79
N HIS A 157 9.10 -12.63 2.69
CA HIS A 157 9.79 -12.81 1.40
C HIS A 157 9.33 -14.06 0.66
N ALA A 158 9.23 -15.20 1.35
CA ALA A 158 8.81 -16.47 0.75
C ALA A 158 7.34 -16.43 0.30
N TRP A 159 6.48 -15.75 1.09
CA TRP A 159 5.10 -15.51 0.69
C TRP A 159 5.01 -14.67 -0.59
N CYS A 160 5.80 -13.59 -0.69
CA CYS A 160 5.85 -12.73 -1.89
C CYS A 160 6.28 -13.55 -3.12
N GLU A 161 7.37 -14.31 -3.03
CA GLU A 161 7.83 -15.16 -4.14
C GLU A 161 6.78 -16.20 -4.57
N LYS A 162 6.12 -16.86 -3.62
CA LYS A 162 5.05 -17.81 -3.91
C LYS A 162 3.86 -17.14 -4.57
N LYS A 163 3.47 -15.96 -4.09
CA LYS A 163 2.27 -15.24 -4.55
C LYS A 163 2.47 -14.58 -5.91
N TRP A 164 3.60 -13.89 -6.09
CA TRP A 164 3.86 -13.03 -7.24
C TRP A 164 4.81 -13.67 -8.26
N GLY A 165 5.54 -14.71 -7.88
CA GLY A 165 6.53 -15.38 -8.72
C GLY A 165 7.84 -14.60 -8.87
N VAL A 166 8.03 -13.56 -8.08
CA VAL A 166 9.23 -12.73 -7.98
C VAL A 166 9.48 -12.36 -6.52
N PRO A 167 10.72 -12.05 -6.11
CA PRO A 167 11.02 -11.55 -4.79
C PRO A 167 10.49 -10.10 -4.60
N PRO A 168 10.29 -9.64 -3.34
CA PRO A 168 9.63 -8.37 -3.04
C PRO A 168 10.33 -7.14 -3.62
N GLU A 169 11.63 -7.16 -3.82
CA GLU A 169 12.38 -6.07 -4.48
C GLU A 169 11.99 -5.86 -5.94
N GLN A 170 11.44 -6.87 -6.60
CA GLN A 170 10.99 -6.80 -7.99
C GLN A 170 9.49 -6.47 -8.12
N LEU A 171 8.75 -6.34 -7.02
CA LEU A 171 7.31 -6.08 -7.08
C LEU A 171 6.94 -4.77 -7.79
N PRO A 172 7.63 -3.65 -7.58
CA PRO A 172 7.31 -2.44 -8.33
C PRO A 172 7.47 -2.62 -9.86
N ASP A 173 8.53 -3.30 -10.29
CA ASP A 173 8.76 -3.59 -11.71
C ASP A 173 7.73 -4.59 -12.26
N LEU A 174 7.31 -5.57 -11.45
CA LEU A 174 6.25 -6.52 -11.79
C LEU A 174 4.92 -5.79 -12.05
N LEU A 175 4.52 -4.94 -11.11
CA LEU A 175 3.29 -4.15 -11.20
C LEU A 175 3.33 -3.15 -12.38
N ALA A 176 4.49 -2.53 -12.62
CA ALA A 176 4.68 -1.67 -13.78
C ALA A 176 4.47 -2.41 -15.12
N LEU A 177 4.98 -3.64 -15.23
CA LEU A 177 4.84 -4.47 -16.41
C LEU A 177 3.40 -4.95 -16.61
N MET A 178 2.77 -5.49 -15.57
CA MET A 178 1.44 -6.08 -15.69
C MET A 178 0.29 -5.07 -15.60
N GLY A 179 0.58 -3.87 -15.10
CA GLY A 179 -0.44 -2.89 -14.77
C GLY A 179 -1.25 -3.24 -13.52
N ASP A 180 -2.17 -2.36 -13.19
CA ASP A 180 -3.15 -2.53 -12.12
C ASP A 180 -4.52 -2.01 -12.53
N ALA A 181 -5.46 -2.91 -12.74
CA ALA A 181 -6.83 -2.56 -13.11
C ALA A 181 -7.56 -1.79 -12.00
N THR A 182 -7.23 -2.04 -10.72
CA THR A 182 -7.88 -1.37 -9.58
C THR A 182 -7.55 0.12 -9.55
N ASP A 183 -6.31 0.47 -9.87
CA ASP A 183 -5.82 1.84 -9.89
C ASP A 183 -5.68 2.41 -11.30
N SER A 184 -6.25 1.70 -12.30
CA SER A 184 -6.23 2.10 -13.72
C SER A 184 -4.82 2.35 -14.26
N ILE A 185 -3.84 1.59 -13.75
CA ILE A 185 -2.45 1.64 -14.23
C ILE A 185 -2.34 0.69 -15.42
N PRO A 186 -1.98 1.19 -16.64
CA PRO A 186 -2.14 0.42 -17.86
C PRO A 186 -1.18 -0.77 -18.00
N GLY A 187 0.07 -0.66 -17.51
CA GLY A 187 1.10 -1.67 -17.74
C GLY A 187 1.46 -1.79 -19.24
N VAL A 188 1.89 -2.99 -19.63
CA VAL A 188 2.22 -3.35 -21.02
C VAL A 188 1.15 -4.28 -21.58
N SER A 189 0.67 -3.98 -22.79
CA SER A 189 -0.38 -4.76 -23.45
C SER A 189 -0.03 -6.24 -23.54
N LYS A 190 -0.97 -7.10 -23.13
CA LYS A 190 -0.84 -8.57 -23.12
C LYS A 190 0.25 -9.12 -22.16
N VAL A 191 0.80 -8.29 -21.28
CA VAL A 191 1.73 -8.72 -20.24
C VAL A 191 0.97 -8.85 -18.91
N GLY A 192 0.63 -10.06 -18.55
CA GLY A 192 0.06 -10.37 -17.23
C GLY A 192 1.12 -10.92 -16.27
N LEU A 193 0.69 -11.27 -15.05
CA LEU A 193 1.55 -11.74 -13.96
C LEU A 193 2.61 -12.77 -14.39
N LYS A 194 2.20 -13.83 -15.08
CA LYS A 194 3.13 -14.91 -15.48
C LYS A 194 4.22 -14.43 -16.43
N THR A 195 3.86 -13.57 -17.39
CA THR A 195 4.80 -13.03 -18.39
C THR A 195 5.74 -12.03 -17.72
N ALA A 196 5.22 -11.12 -16.91
CA ALA A 196 6.01 -10.14 -16.17
C ALA A 196 7.01 -10.84 -15.21
N ALA A 197 6.55 -11.82 -14.42
CA ALA A 197 7.42 -12.58 -13.54
C ALA A 197 8.50 -13.37 -14.31
N LYS A 198 8.18 -13.95 -15.47
CA LYS A 198 9.17 -14.63 -16.33
C LYS A 198 10.23 -13.64 -16.82
N LEU A 199 9.83 -12.46 -17.28
CA LEU A 199 10.75 -11.42 -17.74
C LEU A 199 11.69 -10.99 -16.60
N LEU A 200 11.15 -10.70 -15.43
CA LEU A 200 11.97 -10.28 -14.28
C LEU A 200 12.94 -11.38 -13.79
N ARG A 201 12.49 -12.64 -13.76
CA ARG A 201 13.42 -13.75 -13.46
C ARG A 201 14.55 -13.91 -14.48
N THR A 202 14.28 -13.55 -15.74
CA THR A 202 15.29 -13.69 -16.82
C THR A 202 16.26 -12.50 -16.85
N TYR A 203 15.76 -11.30 -16.66
CA TYR A 203 16.53 -10.05 -16.85
C TYR A 203 16.85 -9.31 -15.54
N GLY A 204 16.19 -9.63 -14.44
CA GLY A 204 16.39 -9.04 -13.12
C GLY A 204 15.64 -7.75 -12.86
N THR A 205 15.72 -6.76 -13.75
CA THR A 205 15.09 -5.44 -13.60
C THR A 205 14.33 -5.02 -14.85
N LEU A 206 13.42 -4.07 -14.69
CA LEU A 206 12.69 -3.46 -15.81
C LEU A 206 13.65 -2.79 -16.81
N ASP A 207 14.68 -2.12 -16.33
CA ASP A 207 15.66 -1.48 -17.22
C ASP A 207 16.47 -2.50 -18.03
N ALA A 208 16.82 -3.66 -17.43
CA ALA A 208 17.45 -4.75 -18.15
C ALA A 208 16.52 -5.42 -19.17
N ILE A 209 15.21 -5.55 -18.84
CA ILE A 209 14.19 -6.00 -19.79
C ILE A 209 14.14 -5.05 -20.99
N MET A 210 14.11 -3.74 -20.74
CA MET A 210 14.05 -2.74 -21.82
C MET A 210 15.31 -2.69 -22.65
N ALA A 211 16.48 -2.88 -22.06
CA ALA A 211 17.74 -3.03 -22.81
C ALA A 211 17.70 -4.30 -23.70
N GLY A 212 17.22 -5.42 -23.13
CA GLY A 212 17.06 -6.68 -23.88
C GLY A 212 15.98 -6.63 -24.94
N ALA A 213 14.92 -5.84 -24.77
CA ALA A 213 13.84 -5.69 -25.74
C ALA A 213 14.33 -5.22 -27.12
N GLY A 214 15.46 -4.52 -27.18
CA GLY A 214 16.11 -4.13 -28.44
C GLY A 214 16.57 -5.33 -29.29
N ILE A 215 16.85 -6.45 -28.66
CA ILE A 215 17.35 -7.69 -29.28
C ILE A 215 16.21 -8.67 -29.58
N LEU A 216 15.12 -8.60 -28.81
CA LEU A 216 13.95 -9.47 -29.00
C LEU A 216 13.23 -9.11 -30.32
N LYS A 217 13.22 -10.05 -31.26
CA LYS A 217 12.56 -9.92 -32.58
C LYS A 217 11.11 -10.42 -32.60
N ASP A 218 10.59 -10.80 -31.44
CA ASP A 218 9.23 -11.28 -31.30
C ASP A 218 8.22 -10.14 -31.01
N THR A 219 6.94 -10.46 -31.04
CA THR A 219 5.83 -9.52 -30.78
C THR A 219 5.94 -8.88 -29.41
N LEU A 220 6.49 -9.57 -28.41
CA LEU A 220 6.65 -9.04 -27.07
C LEU A 220 7.70 -7.93 -27.04
N GLY A 221 8.86 -8.15 -27.69
CA GLY A 221 9.90 -7.13 -27.82
C GLY A 221 9.41 -5.89 -28.57
N GLU A 222 8.60 -6.07 -29.62
CA GLU A 222 7.97 -4.96 -30.34
C GLU A 222 7.01 -4.17 -29.44
N THR A 223 6.16 -4.87 -28.66
CA THR A 223 5.21 -4.23 -27.74
C THR A 223 5.94 -3.44 -26.66
N LEU A 224 6.96 -4.02 -26.03
CA LEU A 224 7.78 -3.35 -25.02
C LEU A 224 8.42 -2.06 -25.55
N ARG A 225 8.97 -2.09 -26.77
CA ARG A 225 9.53 -0.88 -27.41
C ARG A 225 8.49 0.17 -27.70
N LYS A 226 7.34 -0.23 -28.25
CA LYS A 226 6.23 0.67 -28.62
C LYS A 226 5.62 1.34 -27.39
N GLU A 227 5.47 0.60 -26.29
CA GLU A 227 4.80 1.06 -25.08
C GLU A 227 5.77 1.51 -23.98
N ARG A 228 7.02 1.79 -24.36
CA ARG A 228 8.09 2.16 -23.42
C ARG A 228 7.72 3.33 -22.49
N GLU A 229 7.15 4.39 -23.06
CA GLU A 229 6.78 5.58 -22.27
C GLU A 229 5.71 5.24 -21.25
N MET A 230 4.69 4.46 -21.67
CA MET A 230 3.63 4.02 -20.78
C MET A 230 4.15 3.08 -19.67
N LEU A 231 5.11 2.22 -19.99
CA LEU A 231 5.74 1.34 -19.02
C LEU A 231 6.48 2.12 -17.94
N TYR A 232 7.26 3.14 -18.31
CA TYR A 232 7.95 3.98 -17.35
C TYR A 232 7.00 4.86 -16.54
N LEU A 233 5.90 5.32 -17.14
CA LEU A 233 4.82 5.99 -16.42
C LEU A 233 4.19 5.05 -15.39
N SER A 234 3.85 3.82 -15.78
CA SER A 234 3.32 2.80 -14.87
C SER A 234 4.29 2.53 -13.71
N ARG A 235 5.60 2.45 -13.99
CA ARG A 235 6.62 2.30 -12.94
C ARG A 235 6.60 3.46 -11.94
N GLN A 236 6.48 4.70 -12.42
CA GLN A 236 6.38 5.85 -11.52
C GLN A 236 5.12 5.81 -10.67
N LEU A 237 3.99 5.36 -11.23
CA LEU A 237 2.72 5.29 -10.51
C LEU A 237 2.70 4.23 -9.41
N VAL A 238 3.37 3.08 -9.62
CA VAL A 238 3.42 1.99 -8.63
C VAL A 238 4.50 2.19 -7.56
N GLN A 239 5.47 3.05 -7.80
CA GLN A 239 6.51 3.33 -6.81
C GLN A 239 5.95 4.15 -5.65
N LEU A 240 6.34 3.76 -4.43
CA LEU A 240 6.05 4.56 -3.25
C LEU A 240 6.95 5.81 -3.24
N LYS A 241 6.37 6.96 -2.89
CA LYS A 241 7.16 8.11 -2.44
C LYS A 241 7.65 7.84 -1.03
N THR A 242 8.97 7.93 -0.83
CA THR A 242 9.61 7.59 0.45
C THR A 242 10.31 8.80 1.10
N ASP A 243 10.09 9.98 0.54
CA ASP A 243 10.66 11.27 0.97
C ASP A 243 9.59 12.29 1.39
N VAL A 244 8.39 11.80 1.75
CA VAL A 244 7.27 12.64 2.15
C VAL A 244 7.58 13.38 3.46
N ARG A 245 7.30 14.67 3.51
CA ARG A 245 7.37 15.46 4.75
C ARG A 245 6.16 15.15 5.64
N VAL A 246 6.23 14.04 6.39
CA VAL A 246 5.10 13.54 7.18
C VAL A 246 4.76 14.44 8.37
N GLY A 247 5.72 15.24 8.87
CA GLY A 247 5.47 16.19 9.96
C GLY A 247 5.23 15.53 11.33
N VAL A 248 5.63 14.26 11.50
CA VAL A 248 5.55 13.56 12.79
C VAL A 248 6.95 13.25 13.32
N SER A 249 7.10 13.35 14.63
CA SER A 249 8.26 12.85 15.37
C SER A 249 7.94 11.49 15.97
N TRP A 250 8.98 10.76 16.35
CA TRP A 250 8.78 9.46 17.02
C TRP A 250 7.98 9.59 18.33
N ASN A 251 8.21 10.64 19.09
CA ASN A 251 7.44 10.91 20.32
C ASN A 251 5.93 11.09 20.05
N MET A 252 5.55 11.59 18.89
CA MET A 252 4.14 11.73 18.50
C MET A 252 3.48 10.40 18.14
N LEU A 253 4.28 9.40 17.78
CA LEU A 253 3.84 8.04 17.44
C LEU A 253 4.08 7.06 18.60
N ALA A 254 4.72 7.50 19.67
CA ALA A 254 4.97 6.66 20.84
C ALA A 254 3.65 6.12 21.40
N TRP A 255 3.63 4.82 21.68
CA TRP A 255 2.50 4.11 22.26
C TRP A 255 2.88 3.62 23.65
N GLU A 256 2.17 4.09 24.66
CA GLU A 256 2.26 3.59 26.03
C GLU A 256 1.03 2.72 26.28
N SER A 257 1.26 1.45 26.57
CA SER A 257 0.18 0.57 27.04
C SER A 257 -0.34 1.12 28.37
N ALA A 258 -1.64 1.51 28.37
CA ALA A 258 -2.32 1.95 29.58
C ALA A 258 -2.40 0.84 30.63
#